data_6fc9940f97d23a647392781dd8984114
#
_entry.id   6fc9940f97d23a647392781dd8984114
#
_cell.length_a   1.000
_cell.length_b   1.000
_cell.length_c   1.000
_cell.angle_alpha   90.00
_cell.angle_beta   90.00
_cell.angle_gamma   90.00
#
_symmetry.space_group_name_H-M   'P 1'
#
loop_
_entity.id
_entity.type
_entity.pdbx_description
1 polymer ?
#
loop_
_entity_poly.entity_id
_entity_poly.type
_entity_poly.pdbx_seq_one_letter_code
_entity_poly.pdbx_strand_id
1 'polypeptide(L)'
;MGDEAVASELKDGKVTSIKTTNLGDIELTADNYVLASGSYFGHGIIAEIDKVTEPVFGADVIFDNDRGNWYDKNFFGKQNFIGFGVATDEKFNVIKNGESIRNLYAAGSVLGGFNPLHEGCGAGVAIMTAFYISDSILGK
;
A
#
# COMPACT_ATOMS: atom_id res chain seq x y z
N MET A 1 19.24 5.97 11.97
CA MET A 1 18.24 4.92 12.11
C MET A 1 16.87 5.56 11.91
N GLY A 2 16.04 5.00 11.06
CA GLY A 2 14.76 5.58 10.67
C GLY A 2 14.92 6.58 9.53
N ASP A 3 14.85 6.09 8.30
CA ASP A 3 14.68 6.89 7.11
C ASP A 3 13.28 6.60 6.55
N GLU A 4 12.63 7.61 6.01
CA GLU A 4 11.26 7.53 5.53
C GLU A 4 11.23 7.93 4.04
N ALA A 5 10.60 7.09 3.21
CA ALA A 5 10.33 7.45 1.83
C ALA A 5 9.25 8.54 1.80
N VAL A 6 9.56 9.66 1.16
CA VAL A 6 8.69 10.86 1.17
C VAL A 6 8.18 11.24 -0.22
N ALA A 7 8.81 10.75 -1.27
CA ALA A 7 8.40 11.03 -2.64
C ALA A 7 8.90 9.95 -3.61
N SER A 8 8.24 9.86 -4.75
CA SER A 8 8.63 8.98 -5.85
C SER A 8 8.50 9.70 -7.18
N GLU A 9 9.30 9.30 -8.16
CA GLU A 9 9.14 9.71 -9.54
C GLU A 9 8.64 8.53 -10.38
N LEU A 10 7.59 8.80 -11.18
CA LEU A 10 7.02 7.84 -12.11
C LEU A 10 7.17 8.34 -13.53
N LYS A 11 7.60 7.48 -14.42
CA LYS A 11 7.68 7.74 -15.85
C LYS A 11 7.27 6.49 -16.63
N ASP A 12 6.43 6.67 -17.64
CA ASP A 12 5.97 5.61 -18.54
C ASP A 12 5.42 4.36 -17.81
N GLY A 13 4.64 4.57 -16.71
CA GLY A 13 4.03 3.50 -15.92
C GLY A 13 5.03 2.68 -15.08
N LYS A 14 6.18 3.29 -14.73
CA LYS A 14 7.19 2.72 -13.84
C LYS A 14 7.67 3.74 -12.82
N VAL A 15 8.02 3.28 -11.63
CA VAL A 15 8.82 4.05 -10.68
C VAL A 15 10.25 4.11 -11.18
N THR A 16 10.79 5.32 -11.27
CA THR A 16 12.19 5.57 -11.69
C THR A 16 13.08 5.84 -10.50
N SER A 17 12.57 6.50 -9.47
CA SER A 17 13.32 6.78 -8.25
C SER A 17 12.40 7.03 -7.06
N ILE A 18 12.95 6.92 -5.85
CA ILE A 18 12.35 7.36 -4.60
C ILE A 18 13.30 8.30 -3.86
N LYS A 19 12.74 9.23 -3.10
CA LYS A 19 13.46 10.13 -2.20
C LYS A 19 13.10 9.82 -0.76
N THR A 20 14.08 9.98 0.12
CA THR A 20 13.92 9.75 1.56
C THR A 20 14.29 10.99 2.35
N THR A 21 13.77 11.08 3.58
CA THR A 21 13.99 12.25 4.45
C THR A 21 15.48 12.52 4.73
N ASN A 22 16.25 11.45 4.98
CA ASN A 22 17.63 11.60 5.43
C ASN A 22 18.63 11.74 4.29
N LEU A 23 18.29 11.31 3.09
CA LEU A 23 19.18 11.39 1.92
C LEU A 23 19.04 12.69 1.13
N GLY A 24 18.07 13.55 1.48
CA GLY A 24 17.85 14.84 0.83
C GLY A 24 17.60 14.69 -0.69
N ASP A 25 18.50 15.25 -1.49
CA ASP A 25 18.38 15.24 -2.95
C ASP A 25 18.88 13.95 -3.62
N ILE A 26 19.39 12.99 -2.84
CA ILE A 26 19.86 11.70 -3.37
C ILE A 26 18.65 10.84 -3.73
N GLU A 27 18.57 10.43 -4.98
CA GLU A 27 17.53 9.54 -5.47
C GLU A 27 17.99 8.09 -5.42
N LEU A 28 17.13 7.24 -4.84
CA LEU A 28 17.35 5.79 -4.81
C LEU A 28 16.65 5.16 -6.02
N THR A 29 17.39 4.40 -6.80
CA THR A 29 16.87 3.70 -7.99
C THR A 29 16.96 2.19 -7.83
N ALA A 30 15.97 1.49 -8.36
CA ALA A 30 15.92 0.02 -8.38
C ALA A 30 15.13 -0.48 -9.59
N ASP A 31 15.32 -1.74 -9.96
CA ASP A 31 14.54 -2.38 -11.02
C ASP A 31 13.09 -2.63 -10.57
N ASN A 32 12.91 -3.01 -9.31
CA ASN A 32 11.60 -3.27 -8.70
C ASN A 32 11.51 -2.63 -7.31
N TYR A 33 10.31 -2.22 -6.95
CA TYR A 33 9.97 -1.63 -5.66
C TYR A 33 8.85 -2.43 -5.01
N VAL A 34 8.91 -2.59 -3.69
CA VAL A 34 7.86 -3.26 -2.92
C VAL A 34 7.38 -2.34 -1.81
N LEU A 35 6.12 -1.94 -1.88
CA LEU A 35 5.44 -1.16 -0.85
C LEU A 35 4.97 -2.11 0.25
N ALA A 36 5.66 -2.13 1.37
CA ALA A 36 5.35 -2.94 2.55
C ALA A 36 5.27 -2.07 3.81
N SER A 37 4.79 -0.84 3.66
CA SER A 37 4.76 0.21 4.67
C SER A 37 3.72 -0.01 5.77
N GLY A 38 2.90 -1.04 5.64
CA GLY A 38 1.81 -1.28 6.58
C GLY A 38 0.58 -0.41 6.29
N SER A 39 -0.44 -0.51 7.15
CA SER A 39 -1.65 0.30 7.06
C SER A 39 -1.47 1.64 7.79
N TYR A 40 -2.48 2.11 8.51
CA TYR A 40 -2.45 3.38 9.25
C TYR A 40 -1.31 3.50 10.27
N PHE A 41 -1.01 2.44 10.99
CA PHE A 41 0.04 2.45 12.02
C PHE A 41 1.46 2.57 11.45
N GLY A 42 1.68 2.06 10.25
CA GLY A 42 2.96 2.19 9.54
C GLY A 42 3.02 3.42 8.64
N HIS A 43 2.00 4.26 8.65
CA HIS A 43 1.82 5.40 7.74
C HIS A 43 1.80 5.01 6.25
N GLY A 44 1.53 3.73 5.95
CA GLY A 44 1.37 3.26 4.56
C GLY A 44 0.13 3.84 3.88
N ILE A 45 -0.90 4.15 4.67
CA ILE A 45 -2.05 4.93 4.25
C ILE A 45 -2.40 5.97 5.32
N ILE A 46 -2.95 7.10 4.89
CA ILE A 46 -3.33 8.23 5.75
C ILE A 46 -4.82 8.50 5.56
N ALA A 47 -5.57 8.50 6.68
CA ALA A 47 -6.96 8.89 6.68
C ALA A 47 -7.08 10.41 6.85
N GLU A 48 -7.72 11.06 5.90
CA GLU A 48 -8.11 12.46 5.95
C GLU A 48 -9.61 12.58 6.31
N ILE A 49 -10.19 13.76 6.15
CA ILE A 49 -11.60 13.98 6.54
C ILE A 49 -12.56 13.18 5.64
N ASP A 50 -12.29 13.12 4.35
CA ASP A 50 -13.18 12.60 3.30
C ASP A 50 -12.51 11.57 2.38
N LYS A 51 -11.23 11.28 2.56
CA LYS A 51 -10.47 10.33 1.73
C LYS A 51 -9.40 9.61 2.52
N VAL A 52 -8.89 8.55 1.91
CA VAL A 52 -7.69 7.83 2.36
C VAL A 52 -6.66 7.87 1.24
N THR A 53 -5.42 8.20 1.57
CA THR A 53 -4.33 8.38 0.60
C THR A 53 -3.13 7.51 0.93
N GLU A 54 -2.39 7.12 -0.09
CA GLU A 54 -1.05 6.56 0.02
C GLU A 54 -0.04 7.68 -0.27
N PRO A 55 0.86 8.01 0.68
CA PRO A 55 1.59 9.28 0.65
C PRO A 55 2.80 9.33 -0.28
N VAL A 56 3.39 8.18 -0.67
CA VAL A 56 4.69 8.14 -1.38
C VAL A 56 4.52 8.07 -2.90
N PHE A 57 3.65 7.18 -3.36
CA PHE A 57 3.44 6.94 -4.80
C PHE A 57 2.16 7.59 -5.32
N GLY A 58 1.26 8.00 -4.41
CA GLY A 58 -0.08 8.46 -4.76
C GLY A 58 -0.91 7.34 -5.38
N ALA A 59 -0.78 6.13 -4.85
CA ALA A 59 -1.52 4.96 -5.29
C ALA A 59 -3.02 5.11 -5.08
N ASP A 60 -3.81 4.43 -5.89
CA ASP A 60 -5.25 4.32 -5.66
C ASP A 60 -5.48 3.50 -4.39
N VAL A 61 -6.38 3.99 -3.53
CA VAL A 61 -6.73 3.36 -2.26
C VAL A 61 -8.18 2.89 -2.31
N ILE A 62 -8.41 1.65 -1.90
CA ILE A 62 -9.75 1.09 -1.72
C ILE A 62 -10.29 1.62 -0.39
N PHE A 63 -11.33 2.43 -0.41
CA PHE A 63 -12.03 2.93 0.77
C PHE A 63 -13.49 3.25 0.44
N ASP A 64 -14.32 3.44 1.46
CA ASP A 64 -15.72 3.86 1.28
C ASP A 64 -15.79 5.39 1.20
N ASN A 65 -16.45 5.92 0.16
CA ASN A 65 -16.62 7.36 -0.03
C ASN A 65 -17.56 7.99 1.01
N ASP A 66 -18.44 7.19 1.63
CA ASP A 66 -19.27 7.64 2.75
C ASP A 66 -18.53 7.46 4.07
N ARG A 67 -18.10 8.57 4.66
CA ARG A 67 -17.44 8.60 5.96
C ARG A 67 -18.25 7.88 7.06
N GLY A 68 -19.57 7.90 6.98
CA GLY A 68 -20.46 7.25 7.93
C GLY A 68 -20.29 5.73 7.98
N ASN A 69 -19.82 5.14 6.90
CA ASN A 69 -19.59 3.69 6.76
C ASN A 69 -18.19 3.23 7.22
N TRP A 70 -17.31 4.16 7.59
CA TRP A 70 -15.94 3.79 7.95
C TRP A 70 -15.86 3.02 9.26
N TYR A 71 -16.76 3.28 10.20
CA TYR A 71 -16.74 2.66 11.52
C TYR A 71 -18.13 2.18 11.97
N ASP A 72 -18.15 1.19 12.83
CA ASP A 72 -19.33 0.75 13.56
C ASP A 72 -19.36 1.42 14.94
N LYS A 73 -20.56 1.88 15.37
CA LYS A 73 -20.76 2.44 16.73
C LYS A 73 -20.52 1.41 17.82
N ASN A 74 -20.72 0.12 17.53
CA ASN A 74 -20.30 -0.96 18.40
C ASN A 74 -18.79 -1.16 18.24
N PHE A 75 -18.03 -0.85 19.28
CA PHE A 75 -16.56 -0.98 19.28
C PHE A 75 -16.07 -2.38 18.88
N PHE A 76 -16.79 -3.43 19.26
CA PHE A 76 -16.50 -4.83 18.89
C PHE A 76 -17.12 -5.26 17.57
N GLY A 77 -17.85 -4.39 16.88
CA GLY A 77 -18.39 -4.62 15.56
C GLY A 77 -17.32 -4.60 14.48
N LYS A 78 -17.71 -4.97 13.26
CA LYS A 78 -16.82 -4.93 12.10
C LYS A 78 -16.48 -3.48 11.75
N GLN A 79 -15.23 -3.10 11.96
CA GLN A 79 -14.72 -1.77 11.61
C GLN A 79 -14.25 -1.78 10.16
N ASN A 80 -15.00 -1.14 9.26
CA ASN A 80 -14.74 -1.20 7.81
C ASN A 80 -13.42 -0.53 7.42
N PHE A 81 -13.03 0.55 8.12
CA PHE A 81 -11.77 1.26 7.84
C PHE A 81 -10.53 0.35 7.90
N ILE A 82 -10.60 -0.74 8.66
CA ILE A 82 -9.49 -1.70 8.79
C ILE A 82 -9.20 -2.43 7.47
N GLY A 83 -10.21 -2.55 6.61
CA GLY A 83 -10.08 -3.15 5.28
C GLY A 83 -9.64 -2.19 4.18
N PHE A 84 -9.41 -0.91 4.50
CA PHE A 84 -8.94 0.06 3.54
C PHE A 84 -7.44 -0.12 3.28
N GLY A 85 -7.02 0.07 2.04
CA GLY A 85 -5.63 -0.10 1.65
C GLY A 85 -5.43 0.13 0.17
N VAL A 86 -4.20 -0.03 -0.26
CA VAL A 86 -3.77 0.20 -1.64
C VAL A 86 -4.44 -0.79 -2.58
N ALA A 87 -4.91 -0.29 -3.73
CA ALA A 87 -5.45 -1.09 -4.81
C ALA A 87 -4.32 -1.74 -5.61
N THR A 88 -4.49 -3.01 -5.97
CA THR A 88 -3.53 -3.76 -6.79
C THR A 88 -4.24 -4.57 -7.86
N ASP A 89 -3.50 -4.94 -8.89
CA ASP A 89 -3.93 -5.95 -9.85
C ASP A 89 -3.73 -7.39 -9.30
N GLU A 90 -4.03 -8.40 -10.12
CA GLU A 90 -3.91 -9.82 -9.76
C GLU A 90 -2.46 -10.26 -9.49
N LYS A 91 -1.47 -9.48 -9.90
CA LYS A 91 -0.04 -9.73 -9.67
C LYS A 91 0.53 -8.91 -8.53
N PHE A 92 -0.34 -8.24 -7.76
CA PHE A 92 0.03 -7.28 -6.71
C PHE A 92 0.78 -6.05 -7.19
N ASN A 93 0.74 -5.71 -8.49
CA ASN A 93 1.22 -4.42 -8.93
C ASN A 93 0.28 -3.32 -8.44
N VAL A 94 0.84 -2.27 -7.88
CA VAL A 94 0.10 -1.11 -7.38
C VAL A 94 -0.61 -0.40 -8.52
N ILE A 95 -1.87 -0.03 -8.30
CA ILE A 95 -2.68 0.73 -9.26
C ILE A 95 -2.59 2.21 -8.91
N LYS A 96 -2.44 3.05 -9.94
CA LYS A 96 -2.53 4.51 -9.84
C LYS A 96 -3.32 5.06 -11.02
N ASN A 97 -4.35 5.84 -10.73
CA ASN A 97 -5.30 6.37 -11.73
C ASN A 97 -5.90 5.28 -12.62
N GLY A 98 -6.17 4.10 -12.06
CA GLY A 98 -6.72 2.95 -12.77
C GLY A 98 -5.71 2.13 -13.57
N GLU A 99 -4.42 2.48 -13.59
CA GLU A 99 -3.39 1.76 -14.33
C GLU A 99 -2.35 1.13 -13.39
N SER A 100 -1.91 -0.10 -13.72
CA SER A 100 -0.90 -0.81 -12.93
C SER A 100 0.50 -0.23 -13.15
N ILE A 101 1.22 0.02 -12.06
CA ILE A 101 2.64 0.43 -12.09
C ILE A 101 3.49 -0.84 -12.19
N ARG A 102 4.14 -1.04 -13.34
CA ARG A 102 4.76 -2.32 -13.74
C ARG A 102 5.87 -2.85 -12.84
N ASN A 103 6.56 -2.00 -12.10
CA ASN A 103 7.68 -2.36 -11.23
C ASN A 103 7.45 -1.96 -9.77
N LEU A 104 6.22 -1.66 -9.38
CA LEU A 104 5.84 -1.39 -8.01
C LEU A 104 4.80 -2.40 -7.55
N TYR A 105 5.11 -3.12 -6.51
CA TYR A 105 4.27 -4.13 -5.89
C TYR A 105 3.85 -3.69 -4.49
N ALA A 106 2.73 -4.22 -3.99
CA ALA A 106 2.33 -4.01 -2.61
C ALA A 106 2.18 -5.34 -1.87
N ALA A 107 2.66 -5.41 -0.63
CA ALA A 107 2.64 -6.62 0.20
C ALA A 107 2.16 -6.33 1.63
N GLY A 108 1.48 -7.30 2.21
CA GLY A 108 1.08 -7.26 3.63
C GLY A 108 -0.06 -6.30 3.92
N SER A 109 -0.02 -5.66 5.08
CA SER A 109 -1.16 -4.90 5.62
C SER A 109 -1.41 -3.55 4.96
N VAL A 110 -0.62 -3.15 3.97
CA VAL A 110 -0.92 -1.98 3.12
C VAL A 110 -2.00 -2.30 2.08
N LEU A 111 -2.22 -3.57 1.77
CA LEU A 111 -3.20 -4.02 0.79
C LEU A 111 -4.62 -3.75 1.27
N GLY A 112 -5.47 -3.27 0.38
CA GLY A 112 -6.91 -3.13 0.61
C GLY A 112 -7.70 -4.38 0.28
N GLY A 113 -8.98 -4.36 0.69
CA GLY A 113 -9.94 -5.40 0.29
C GLY A 113 -10.05 -6.60 1.24
N PHE A 114 -9.34 -6.63 2.37
CA PHE A 114 -9.49 -7.65 3.42
C PHE A 114 -9.47 -7.02 4.82
N ASN A 115 -10.09 -7.68 5.79
CA ASN A 115 -10.09 -7.20 7.18
C ASN A 115 -9.31 -8.15 8.07
N PRO A 116 -8.03 -7.86 8.35
CA PRO A 116 -7.13 -8.77 9.08
C PRO A 116 -7.58 -9.11 10.49
N LEU A 117 -8.32 -8.22 11.15
CA LEU A 117 -8.82 -8.47 12.52
C LEU A 117 -10.06 -9.36 12.49
N HIS A 118 -10.98 -9.12 11.57
CA HIS A 118 -12.21 -9.90 11.48
C HIS A 118 -11.98 -11.30 10.90
N GLU A 119 -11.07 -11.40 9.94
CA GLU A 119 -10.76 -12.65 9.24
C GLU A 119 -9.61 -13.45 9.88
N GLY A 120 -8.85 -12.84 10.79
CA GLY A 120 -7.70 -13.48 11.45
C GLY A 120 -6.54 -13.82 10.50
N CYS A 121 -6.47 -13.18 9.33
CA CYS A 121 -5.59 -13.57 8.22
C CYS A 121 -4.34 -12.69 8.03
N GLY A 122 -4.15 -11.64 8.84
CA GLY A 122 -3.11 -10.63 8.59
C GLY A 122 -1.70 -11.16 8.39
N ALA A 123 -1.26 -12.08 9.24
CA ALA A 123 0.07 -12.71 9.10
C ALA A 123 0.16 -13.59 7.83
N GLY A 124 -0.91 -14.32 7.52
CA GLY A 124 -0.99 -15.15 6.31
C GLY A 124 -0.90 -14.31 5.05
N VAL A 125 -1.64 -13.22 4.97
CA VAL A 125 -1.58 -12.28 3.83
C VAL A 125 -0.17 -11.70 3.68
N ALA A 126 0.47 -11.27 4.77
CA ALA A 126 1.81 -10.70 4.72
C ALA A 126 2.84 -11.71 4.17
N ILE A 127 2.81 -12.95 4.66
CA ILE A 127 3.73 -14.01 4.23
C ILE A 127 3.46 -14.40 2.77
N MET A 128 2.22 -14.69 2.43
CA MET A 128 1.87 -15.20 1.09
C MET A 128 2.11 -14.17 0.00
N THR A 129 1.77 -12.90 0.24
CA THR A 129 2.01 -11.84 -0.73
C THR A 129 3.50 -11.57 -0.92
N ALA A 130 4.31 -11.63 0.15
CA ALA A 130 5.76 -11.49 0.06
C ALA A 130 6.39 -12.63 -0.78
N PHE A 131 5.98 -13.88 -0.57
CA PHE A 131 6.44 -15.02 -1.38
C PHE A 131 6.03 -14.88 -2.84
N TYR A 132 4.77 -14.61 -3.11
CA TYR A 132 4.26 -14.48 -4.47
C TYR A 132 4.99 -13.38 -5.26
N ILE A 133 5.17 -12.21 -4.65
CA ILE A 133 5.86 -11.09 -5.27
C ILE A 133 7.35 -11.43 -5.49
N SER A 134 7.99 -12.06 -4.51
CA SER A 134 9.39 -12.49 -4.63
C SER A 134 9.58 -13.47 -5.79
N ASP A 135 8.74 -14.48 -5.91
CA ASP A 135 8.77 -15.44 -7.01
C ASP A 135 8.51 -14.77 -8.37
N SER A 136 7.55 -13.84 -8.41
CA SER A 136 7.25 -13.06 -9.61
C SER A 136 8.44 -12.21 -10.09
N ILE A 137 9.13 -11.54 -9.15
CA ILE A 137 10.32 -10.73 -9.45
C ILE A 137 11.50 -11.60 -9.89
N LEU A 138 11.66 -12.77 -9.30
CA LEU A 138 12.76 -13.70 -9.61
C LEU A 138 12.49 -14.58 -10.84
N GLY A 139 11.29 -14.52 -11.43
CA GLY A 139 10.91 -15.32 -12.61
C GLY A 139 10.78 -16.83 -12.29
N LYS A 140 10.31 -17.17 -11.11
CA LYS A 140 10.13 -18.56 -10.65
C LYS A 140 8.68 -18.98 -10.70
#